data_605c1eda74764f6ee6606e0c047cd7c4
#
_entry.id   605c1eda74764f6ee6606e0c047cd7c4
#
_cell.length_a   1.000
_cell.length_b   1.000
_cell.length_c   1.000
_cell.angle_alpha   90.00
_cell.angle_beta   90.00
_cell.angle_gamma   90.00
#
_symmetry.space_group_name_H-M   'P 1'
#
loop_
_entity.id
_entity.type
_entity.pdbx_description
1 polymer ?
#
loop_
_entity_poly.entity_id
_entity_poly.type
_entity_poly.pdbx_seq_one_letter_code
_entity_poly.pdbx_strand_id
1 'polypeptide(L)'
;MSEIILYTTDDGLTKINVQLEDETVWLTQDQIAMLFDKAKSTISEHIKHIFEEGELDEKSVVRKFRTTAADGKNYEVNYFNLDVIISVGYRVKSVQGTRFRQWATQRLKEYIVKGFTMDDERLKNLDGGNYWKELLDRI
;
A
#
# COMPACT_ATOMS: atom_id res chain seq x y z
N MET A 1 -5.31 9.24 17.01
CA MET A 1 -6.40 8.24 17.06
C MET A 1 -6.42 7.45 15.77
N SER A 2 -6.41 6.15 15.89
CA SER A 2 -6.38 5.31 14.68
C SER A 2 -7.77 4.82 14.33
N GLU A 3 -8.06 4.77 13.05
CA GLU A 3 -9.29 4.22 12.53
C GLU A 3 -9.01 2.82 11.99
N ILE A 4 -9.99 1.93 12.07
CA ILE A 4 -9.88 0.59 11.53
C ILE A 4 -10.73 0.51 10.26
N ILE A 5 -10.07 0.21 9.14
CA ILE A 5 -10.72 0.03 7.86
C ILE A 5 -10.66 -1.45 7.50
N LEU A 6 -11.78 -2.00 7.05
CA LEU A 6 -11.85 -3.40 6.65
C LEU A 6 -11.58 -3.51 5.14
N TYR A 7 -10.49 -4.18 4.80
CA TYR A 7 -10.21 -4.53 3.42
C TYR A 7 -10.77 -5.92 3.12
N THR A 8 -11.47 -6.06 2.00
CA THR A 8 -12.03 -7.35 1.57
C THR A 8 -11.56 -7.62 0.15
N THR A 9 -11.03 -8.84 -0.08
CA THR A 9 -10.64 -9.25 -1.42
C THR A 9 -11.88 -9.47 -2.30
N ASP A 10 -11.68 -9.48 -3.62
CA ASP A 10 -12.77 -9.58 -4.60
C ASP A 10 -13.65 -10.82 -4.41
N ASP A 11 -13.05 -11.91 -3.94
CA ASP A 11 -13.79 -13.14 -3.68
C ASP A 11 -14.50 -13.16 -2.32
N GLY A 12 -14.31 -12.12 -1.51
CA GLY A 12 -14.90 -12.01 -0.18
C GLY A 12 -14.33 -12.96 0.86
N LEU A 13 -13.32 -13.74 0.51
CA LEU A 13 -12.76 -14.75 1.42
C LEU A 13 -11.74 -14.19 2.40
N THR A 14 -11.06 -13.12 2.04
CA THR A 14 -10.03 -12.51 2.89
C THR A 14 -10.50 -11.14 3.35
N LYS A 15 -10.62 -10.96 4.65
CA LYS A 15 -10.97 -9.70 5.28
C LYS A 15 -9.88 -9.31 6.24
N ILE A 16 -9.35 -8.11 6.10
CA ILE A 16 -8.26 -7.63 6.93
C ILE A 16 -8.64 -6.29 7.54
N ASN A 17 -8.52 -6.20 8.85
CA ASN A 17 -8.69 -4.93 9.55
C ASN A 17 -7.45 -4.10 9.35
N VAL A 18 -7.64 -2.91 8.82
CA VAL A 18 -6.55 -2.02 8.46
C VAL A 18 -6.54 -0.84 9.42
N GLN A 19 -5.39 -0.59 10.02
CA GLN A 19 -5.23 0.55 10.91
C GLN A 19 -4.81 1.77 10.12
N LEU A 20 -5.57 2.87 10.25
CA LEU A 20 -5.30 4.13 9.57
C LEU A 20 -4.79 5.14 10.57
N GLU A 21 -3.58 5.67 10.33
CA GLU A 21 -2.95 6.67 11.17
C GLU A 21 -1.99 7.51 10.33
N ASP A 22 -1.93 8.81 10.58
CA ASP A 22 -1.06 9.73 9.83
C ASP A 22 -1.32 9.71 8.32
N GLU A 23 -2.59 9.55 7.94
CA GLU A 23 -3.02 9.50 6.54
C GLU A 23 -2.43 8.34 5.75
N THR A 24 -2.00 7.29 6.45
CA THR A 24 -1.52 6.07 5.81
C THR A 24 -2.10 4.84 6.51
N VAL A 25 -1.95 3.71 5.87
CA VAL A 25 -2.45 2.43 6.35
C VAL A 25 -1.27 1.66 6.96
N TRP A 26 -1.50 1.03 8.10
CA TRP A 26 -0.50 0.24 8.80
C TRP A 26 -0.95 -1.19 8.98
N LEU A 27 -0.13 -2.13 8.55
CA LEU A 27 -0.38 -3.57 8.71
C LEU A 27 0.81 -4.25 9.36
N THR A 28 0.53 -5.31 10.11
CA THR A 28 1.59 -6.21 10.60
C THR A 28 2.05 -7.11 9.47
N GLN A 29 3.19 -7.76 9.68
CA GLN A 29 3.71 -8.73 8.73
C GLN A 29 2.72 -9.89 8.51
N ASP A 30 2.07 -10.35 9.58
CA ASP A 30 1.06 -11.40 9.49
C ASP A 30 -0.14 -10.98 8.65
N GLN A 31 -0.58 -9.73 8.81
CA GLN A 31 -1.68 -9.19 8.01
C GLN A 31 -1.30 -9.06 6.54
N ILE A 32 -0.07 -8.65 6.25
CA ILE A 32 0.42 -8.56 4.87
C ILE A 32 0.49 -9.97 4.25
N ALA A 33 0.95 -10.96 5.02
CA ALA A 33 0.98 -12.34 4.56
C ALA A 33 -0.43 -12.85 4.23
N MET A 34 -1.40 -12.52 5.05
CA MET A 34 -2.80 -12.88 4.83
C MET A 34 -3.36 -12.17 3.59
N LEU A 35 -3.06 -10.88 3.45
CA LEU A 35 -3.53 -10.08 2.31
C LEU A 35 -3.10 -10.68 0.98
N PHE A 36 -1.86 -11.13 0.87
CA PHE A 36 -1.29 -11.63 -0.37
C PHE A 36 -1.28 -13.15 -0.48
N ASP A 37 -1.85 -13.84 0.52
CA ASP A 37 -1.90 -15.30 0.58
C ASP A 37 -0.52 -15.93 0.41
N LYS A 38 0.41 -15.49 1.23
CA LYS A 38 1.78 -15.96 1.24
C LYS A 38 2.23 -16.29 2.66
N ALA A 39 3.23 -17.15 2.79
CA ALA A 39 3.82 -17.47 4.08
C ALA A 39 4.49 -16.23 4.66
N LYS A 40 4.47 -16.14 5.98
CA LYS A 40 5.12 -15.03 6.72
C LYS A 40 6.60 -14.91 6.36
N SER A 41 7.29 -16.05 6.20
CA SER A 41 8.71 -16.06 5.81
C SER A 41 8.95 -15.43 4.46
N THR A 42 8.06 -15.68 3.48
CA THR A 42 8.15 -15.09 2.16
C THR A 42 7.99 -13.58 2.22
N ILE A 43 7.02 -13.10 2.98
CA ILE A 43 6.79 -11.67 3.17
C ILE A 43 8.00 -11.03 3.88
N SER A 44 8.54 -11.70 4.88
CA SER A 44 9.72 -11.23 5.60
C SER A 44 10.91 -11.02 4.65
N GLU A 45 11.13 -11.95 3.74
CA GLU A 45 12.20 -11.82 2.74
C GLU A 45 11.97 -10.66 1.79
N HIS A 46 10.74 -10.48 1.31
CA HIS A 46 10.42 -9.36 0.43
C HIS A 46 10.69 -8.03 1.13
N ILE A 47 10.24 -7.90 2.37
CA ILE A 47 10.45 -6.67 3.15
C ILE A 47 11.95 -6.41 3.36
N LYS A 48 12.70 -7.45 3.69
CA LYS A 48 14.15 -7.35 3.85
C LYS A 48 14.82 -6.85 2.57
N HIS A 49 14.45 -7.40 1.43
CA HIS A 49 15.03 -7.00 0.15
C HIS A 49 14.65 -5.56 -0.22
N ILE A 50 13.44 -5.12 0.10
CA ILE A 50 13.01 -3.74 -0.14
C ILE A 50 13.95 -2.77 0.58
N PHE A 51 14.29 -3.05 1.83
CA PHE A 51 15.20 -2.20 2.60
C PHE A 51 16.64 -2.33 2.14
N GLU A 52 17.11 -3.54 1.83
CA GLU A 52 18.46 -3.77 1.35
C GLU A 52 18.74 -3.08 0.02
N GLU A 53 17.73 -3.07 -0.86
CA GLU A 53 17.84 -2.42 -2.17
C GLU A 53 17.71 -0.90 -2.10
N GLY A 54 17.35 -0.38 -0.93
CA GLY A 54 17.15 1.06 -0.76
C GLY A 54 15.87 1.59 -1.40
N GLU A 55 14.92 0.72 -1.72
CA GLU A 55 13.65 1.14 -2.31
C GLU A 55 12.87 2.02 -1.34
N LEU A 56 12.88 1.66 -0.05
CA LEU A 56 12.24 2.43 1.00
C LEU A 56 13.18 2.58 2.19
N ASP A 57 13.03 3.69 2.92
CA ASP A 57 13.78 3.93 4.15
C ASP A 57 13.02 3.32 5.33
N GLU A 58 13.62 2.31 5.96
CA GLU A 58 13.00 1.59 7.07
C GLU A 58 12.47 2.51 8.18
N LYS A 59 13.23 3.56 8.50
CA LYS A 59 12.85 4.49 9.57
C LYS A 59 11.56 5.24 9.30
N SER A 60 11.26 5.46 8.02
CA SER A 60 10.09 6.22 7.60
C SER A 60 8.84 5.36 7.46
N VAL A 61 8.99 4.05 7.25
CA VAL A 61 7.87 3.19 6.85
C VAL A 61 7.55 2.09 7.86
N VAL A 62 8.33 1.99 8.95
CA VAL A 62 8.08 1.03 10.02
C VAL A 62 7.79 1.78 11.31
N ARG A 63 6.79 1.33 12.05
CA ARG A 63 6.42 1.90 13.33
C ARG A 63 6.08 0.79 14.31
N LYS A 64 6.46 0.96 15.56
CA LYS A 64 6.15 0.00 16.61
C LYS A 64 4.91 0.43 17.36
N PHE A 65 3.97 -0.48 17.53
CA PHE A 65 2.78 -0.28 18.33
C PHE A 65 2.74 -1.32 19.44
N ARG A 66 2.20 -0.94 20.60
CA ARG A 66 1.96 -1.88 21.67
C ARG A 66 0.65 -2.60 21.44
N THR A 67 0.69 -3.92 21.61
CA THR A 67 -0.51 -4.75 21.57
C THR A 67 -0.59 -5.58 22.84
N THR A 68 -1.81 -5.86 23.30
CA THR A 68 -2.03 -6.73 24.44
C THR A 68 -2.40 -8.12 23.91
N ALA A 69 -1.57 -9.11 24.27
CA ALA A 69 -1.81 -10.48 23.84
C ALA A 69 -2.82 -11.17 24.76
N ALA A 70 -3.24 -12.39 24.38
CA ALA A 70 -4.19 -13.19 25.16
C ALA A 70 -3.69 -13.53 26.57
N ASP A 71 -2.37 -13.54 26.78
CA ASP A 71 -1.76 -13.77 28.08
C ASP A 71 -1.76 -12.54 28.99
N GLY A 72 -2.31 -11.42 28.53
CA GLY A 72 -2.37 -10.16 29.27
C GLY A 72 -1.10 -9.34 29.22
N LYS A 73 -0.06 -9.81 28.54
CA LYS A 73 1.20 -9.08 28.40
C LYS A 73 1.14 -8.15 27.20
N ASN A 74 1.89 -7.04 27.31
CA ASN A 74 2.04 -6.09 26.22
C ASN A 74 3.28 -6.43 25.42
N TYR A 75 3.12 -6.45 24.11
CA TYR A 75 4.23 -6.68 23.17
C TYR A 75 4.33 -5.52 22.20
N GLU A 76 5.55 -5.19 21.79
CA GLU A 76 5.77 -4.27 20.70
C GLU A 76 5.75 -5.04 19.39
N VAL A 77 4.91 -4.59 18.46
CA VAL A 77 4.77 -5.22 17.15
C VAL A 77 5.12 -4.20 16.08
N ASN A 78 5.90 -4.61 15.11
CA ASN A 78 6.22 -3.78 13.97
C ASN A 78 5.04 -3.72 13.02
N TYR A 79 4.68 -2.50 12.64
CA TYR A 79 3.69 -2.22 11.61
C TYR A 79 4.38 -1.56 10.44
N PHE A 80 3.93 -1.89 9.25
CA PHE A 80 4.48 -1.40 7.99
C PHE A 80 3.42 -0.56 7.31
N ASN A 81 3.84 0.57 6.75
CA ASN A 81 2.89 1.50 6.15
C ASN A 81 2.50 1.08 4.73
N LEU A 82 1.64 1.89 4.11
CA LEU A 82 1.12 1.61 2.77
C LEU A 82 2.24 1.47 1.72
N ASP A 83 3.32 2.24 1.85
CA ASP A 83 4.44 2.15 0.91
C ASP A 83 5.05 0.74 0.89
N VAL A 84 5.24 0.14 2.08
CA VAL A 84 5.75 -1.23 2.18
C VAL A 84 4.74 -2.22 1.60
N ILE A 85 3.47 -2.03 1.92
CA ILE A 85 2.39 -2.91 1.43
C ILE A 85 2.37 -2.93 -0.09
N ILE A 86 2.45 -1.76 -0.71
CA ILE A 86 2.46 -1.64 -2.18
C ILE A 86 3.71 -2.31 -2.76
N SER A 87 4.88 -2.05 -2.18
CA SER A 87 6.14 -2.64 -2.66
C SER A 87 6.11 -4.16 -2.58
N VAL A 88 5.59 -4.71 -1.48
CA VAL A 88 5.41 -6.15 -1.33
C VAL A 88 4.42 -6.68 -2.38
N GLY A 89 3.31 -5.97 -2.59
CA GLY A 89 2.29 -6.37 -3.56
C GLY A 89 2.82 -6.49 -4.98
N TYR A 90 3.81 -5.68 -5.34
CA TYR A 90 4.44 -5.76 -6.66
C TYR A 90 5.49 -6.89 -6.76
N ARG A 91 5.91 -7.46 -5.66
CA ARG A 91 6.93 -8.52 -5.62
C ARG A 91 6.35 -9.92 -5.49
N VAL A 92 5.21 -10.07 -4.84
CA VAL A 92 4.64 -11.38 -4.55
C VAL A 92 4.07 -12.04 -5.80
N LYS A 93 4.28 -13.36 -5.90
CA LYS A 93 3.74 -14.17 -6.99
C LYS A 93 2.57 -14.98 -6.45
N SER A 94 1.38 -14.40 -6.50
CA SER A 94 0.16 -15.06 -6.06
C SER A 94 -1.02 -14.46 -6.80
N VAL A 95 -2.15 -15.15 -6.77
CA VAL A 95 -3.39 -14.63 -7.34
C VAL A 95 -3.80 -13.36 -6.63
N GLN A 96 -3.68 -13.33 -5.30
CA GLN A 96 -4.01 -12.16 -4.50
C GLN A 96 -3.09 -10.99 -4.81
N GLY A 97 -1.80 -11.22 -5.01
CA GLY A 97 -0.86 -10.18 -5.41
C GLY A 97 -1.21 -9.60 -6.77
N THR A 98 -1.59 -10.45 -7.73
CA THR A 98 -2.03 -10.01 -9.05
C THR A 98 -3.28 -9.15 -8.95
N ARG A 99 -4.27 -9.58 -8.17
CA ARG A 99 -5.50 -8.81 -7.96
C ARG A 99 -5.23 -7.48 -7.29
N PHE A 100 -4.34 -7.46 -6.32
CA PHE A 100 -3.92 -6.22 -5.67
C PHE A 100 -3.32 -5.24 -6.67
N ARG A 101 -2.40 -5.72 -7.52
CA ARG A 101 -1.76 -4.87 -8.53
C ARG A 101 -2.79 -4.34 -9.53
N GLN A 102 -3.74 -5.16 -9.94
CA GLN A 102 -4.81 -4.73 -10.85
C GLN A 102 -5.67 -3.65 -10.20
N TRP A 103 -6.06 -3.87 -8.95
CA TRP A 103 -6.84 -2.91 -8.19
C TRP A 103 -6.07 -1.60 -7.99
N ALA A 104 -4.82 -1.68 -7.56
CA ALA A 104 -3.99 -0.50 -7.32
C ALA A 104 -3.77 0.30 -8.62
N THR A 105 -3.50 -0.39 -9.72
CA THR A 105 -3.34 0.25 -11.03
C THR A 105 -4.60 0.98 -11.45
N GLN A 106 -5.76 0.36 -11.24
CA GLN A 106 -7.05 0.98 -11.58
C GLN A 106 -7.28 2.25 -10.74
N ARG A 107 -7.02 2.17 -9.44
CA ARG A 107 -7.17 3.33 -8.55
C ARG A 107 -6.23 4.45 -8.95
N LEU A 108 -4.98 4.13 -9.27
CA LEU A 108 -3.98 5.10 -9.66
C LEU A 108 -4.37 5.79 -10.97
N LYS A 109 -4.82 5.02 -11.95
CA LYS A 109 -5.29 5.58 -13.23
C LYS A 109 -6.46 6.55 -13.02
N GLU A 110 -7.44 6.16 -12.22
CA GLU A 110 -8.58 7.02 -11.92
C GLU A 110 -8.13 8.33 -11.27
N TYR A 111 -7.19 8.23 -10.35
CA TYR A 111 -6.67 9.39 -9.63
C TYR A 111 -5.94 10.35 -10.56
N ILE A 112 -5.10 9.83 -11.43
CA ILE A 112 -4.33 10.64 -12.38
C ILE A 112 -5.27 11.33 -13.37
N VAL A 113 -6.19 10.58 -13.97
CA VAL A 113 -7.14 11.13 -14.94
C VAL A 113 -8.03 12.20 -14.30
N LYS A 114 -8.55 11.93 -13.10
CA LYS A 114 -9.37 12.88 -12.37
C LYS A 114 -8.59 14.15 -12.04
N GLY A 115 -7.35 14.00 -11.58
CA GLY A 115 -6.50 15.14 -11.28
C GLY A 115 -6.27 16.02 -12.50
N PHE A 116 -6.01 15.40 -13.65
CA PHE A 116 -5.83 16.12 -14.90
C PHE A 116 -7.10 16.87 -15.31
N THR A 117 -8.23 16.23 -15.20
CA THR A 117 -9.52 16.83 -15.54
C THR A 117 -9.82 18.06 -14.65
N MET A 118 -9.55 17.94 -13.36
CA MET A 118 -9.80 19.03 -12.43
C MET A 118 -8.90 20.24 -12.64
N ASP A 119 -7.65 20.00 -13.06
CA ASP A 119 -6.66 21.07 -13.25
C ASP A 119 -6.50 21.48 -14.71
N ASP A 120 -7.33 20.96 -15.60
CA ASP A 120 -7.18 21.16 -17.05
C ASP A 120 -7.10 22.64 -17.45
N GLU A 121 -8.05 23.46 -17.02
CA GLU A 121 -8.06 24.89 -17.34
C GLU A 121 -6.88 25.63 -16.75
N ARG A 122 -6.53 25.29 -15.51
CA ARG A 122 -5.40 25.90 -14.82
C ARG A 122 -4.10 25.61 -15.58
N LEU A 123 -3.94 24.39 -16.05
CA LEU A 123 -2.74 23.96 -16.78
C LEU A 123 -2.65 24.57 -18.16
N LYS A 124 -3.78 24.74 -18.81
CA LYS A 124 -3.82 25.44 -20.11
C LYS A 124 -3.37 26.89 -19.97
N ASN A 125 -3.71 27.53 -18.86
CA ASN A 125 -3.33 28.90 -18.58
C ASN A 125 -1.87 29.05 -18.17
N LEU A 126 -1.20 27.94 -17.80
CA LEU A 126 0.19 27.94 -17.36
C LEU A 126 1.16 27.48 -18.46
N ASP A 127 0.72 27.47 -19.71
CA ASP A 127 1.55 27.07 -20.85
C ASP A 127 2.03 25.60 -20.72
N GLY A 128 1.30 24.79 -19.96
CA GLY A 128 1.61 23.40 -19.71
C GLY A 128 0.76 22.40 -20.49
N GLY A 129 -0.08 22.88 -21.41
CA GLY A 129 -1.02 22.01 -22.12
C GLY A 129 -0.37 20.87 -22.89
N ASN A 130 0.76 21.16 -23.54
CA ASN A 130 1.48 20.15 -24.30
C ASN A 130 2.13 19.11 -23.40
N TYR A 131 2.62 19.52 -22.25
CA TYR A 131 3.22 18.63 -21.27
C TYR A 131 2.17 17.63 -20.73
N TRP A 132 0.98 18.09 -20.43
CA TRP A 132 -0.11 17.25 -19.96
C TRP A 132 -0.53 16.21 -20.97
N LYS A 133 -0.68 16.63 -22.21
CA LYS A 133 -1.03 15.72 -23.29
C LYS A 133 0.02 14.64 -23.48
N GLU A 134 1.28 15.03 -23.45
CA GLU A 134 2.39 14.11 -23.55
C GLU A 134 2.42 13.12 -22.41
N LEU A 135 2.17 13.58 -21.20
CA LEU A 135 2.13 12.72 -20.01
C LEU A 135 0.99 11.71 -20.08
N LEU A 136 -0.19 12.12 -20.51
CA LEU A 136 -1.33 11.22 -20.69
C LEU A 136 -1.06 10.16 -21.76
N ASP A 137 -0.38 10.51 -22.81
CA ASP A 137 -0.05 9.58 -23.89
C ASP A 137 0.90 8.47 -23.43
N ARG A 138 1.64 8.69 -22.36
CA ARG A 138 2.56 7.70 -21.79
C ARG A 138 1.89 6.73 -20.82
N ILE A 139 0.70 7.02 -20.41
CA ILE A 139 -0.09 6.18 -19.51
C ILE A 139 -0.97 5.24 -20.32
#